data_db2bb40c3dd23638cb41243804dfee06
#
_entry.id   db2bb40c3dd23638cb41243804dfee06
#
_cell.length_a   1.000
_cell.length_b   1.000
_cell.length_c   1.000
_cell.angle_alpha   90.00
_cell.angle_beta   90.00
_cell.angle_gamma   90.00
#
_symmetry.space_group_name_H-M   'P 1'
#
loop_
_entity.id
_entity.type
_entity.pdbx_description
1 polymer ?
#
loop_
_entity_poly.entity_id
_entity_poly.type
_entity_poly.pdbx_seq_one_letter_code
_entity_poly.pdbx_strand_id
1 'polypeptide(L)'
;MLSQNPKTSQEISSSFIETLVLIHRNFYRNLTVPVPLNQFATLMTLRLEKSASITEMGQALLISKQQMSNICDKLLQAGLVTKTQDQEDRRRTLISLTAAGKKVLDDQNEIIRQKFLRSLNGLSTEEQEELKDSIVNLNHYIEKMSSAPTK
;
A
#
# COMPACT_ATOMS: atom_id res chain seq x y z
N MET A 1 0.74 17.54 25.83
CA MET A 1 -0.28 16.48 25.74
C MET A 1 -1.45 17.00 24.93
N LEU A 2 -1.67 16.47 23.75
CA LEU A 2 -2.89 16.78 22.98
C LEU A 2 -4.05 16.13 23.77
N SER A 3 -5.00 16.95 24.24
CA SER A 3 -6.21 16.49 24.91
C SER A 3 -7.02 15.67 23.90
N GLN A 4 -6.97 14.35 24.00
CA GLN A 4 -7.84 13.50 23.21
C GLN A 4 -9.25 13.59 23.83
N ASN A 5 -10.23 13.95 22.98
CA ASN A 5 -11.63 13.79 23.35
C ASN A 5 -11.99 12.29 23.20
N PRO A 6 -12.21 11.54 24.29
CA PRO A 6 -12.41 10.09 24.22
C PRO A 6 -13.59 9.69 23.33
N LYS A 7 -14.64 10.49 23.31
CA LYS A 7 -15.83 10.25 22.49
C LYS A 7 -15.50 10.38 21.00
N THR A 8 -14.83 11.46 20.60
CA THR A 8 -14.42 11.68 19.21
C THR A 8 -13.43 10.60 18.73
N SER A 9 -12.49 10.18 19.56
CA SER A 9 -11.55 9.11 19.24
C SER A 9 -12.25 7.77 19.01
N GLN A 10 -13.25 7.46 19.79
CA GLN A 10 -14.05 6.23 19.63
C GLN A 10 -14.90 6.28 18.35
N GLU A 11 -15.52 7.42 18.05
CA GLU A 11 -16.30 7.61 16.82
C GLU A 11 -15.43 7.47 15.57
N ILE A 12 -14.24 8.10 15.54
CA ILE A 12 -13.27 7.97 14.45
C ILE A 12 -12.84 6.51 14.26
N SER A 13 -12.52 5.81 15.36
CA SER A 13 -12.09 4.41 15.34
C SER A 13 -13.19 3.50 14.75
N SER A 14 -14.43 3.68 15.17
CA SER A 14 -15.58 2.90 14.67
C SER A 14 -15.81 3.16 13.17
N SER A 15 -15.81 4.43 12.76
CA SER A 15 -15.98 4.80 11.36
C SER A 15 -14.83 4.28 10.47
N PHE A 16 -13.60 4.26 10.98
CA PHE A 16 -12.46 3.71 10.27
C PHE A 16 -12.62 2.19 10.04
N ILE A 17 -13.03 1.44 11.08
CA ILE A 17 -13.30 -0.01 10.96
C ILE A 17 -14.39 -0.26 9.90
N GLU A 18 -15.47 0.53 9.95
CA GLU A 18 -16.56 0.43 8.97
C GLU A 18 -16.05 0.71 7.54
N THR A 19 -15.22 1.75 7.36
CA THR A 19 -14.59 2.08 6.08
C THR A 19 -13.77 0.92 5.53
N LEU A 20 -12.96 0.24 6.35
CA LEU A 20 -12.20 -0.93 5.92
C LEU A 20 -13.10 -2.06 5.42
N VAL A 21 -14.22 -2.32 6.12
CA VAL A 21 -15.20 -3.34 5.73
C VAL A 21 -15.89 -2.95 4.42
N LEU A 22 -16.28 -1.68 4.26
CA LEU A 22 -16.91 -1.17 3.02
C LEU A 22 -15.96 -1.27 1.83
N ILE A 23 -14.70 -0.91 1.99
CA ILE A 23 -13.67 -1.03 0.95
C ILE A 23 -13.49 -2.51 0.57
N HIS A 24 -13.34 -3.40 1.55
CA HIS A 24 -13.17 -4.84 1.28
C HIS A 24 -14.37 -5.39 0.52
N ARG A 25 -15.59 -5.13 0.98
CA ARG A 25 -16.83 -5.64 0.39
C ARG A 25 -17.06 -5.15 -1.03
N ASN A 26 -16.83 -3.85 -1.29
CA ASN A 26 -17.22 -3.21 -2.54
C ASN A 26 -16.10 -3.24 -3.61
N PHE A 27 -14.83 -3.27 -3.19
CA PHE A 27 -13.71 -3.18 -4.12
C PHE A 27 -12.85 -4.44 -4.20
N TYR A 28 -12.60 -5.13 -3.09
CA TYR A 28 -11.71 -6.29 -3.10
C TYR A 28 -12.44 -7.63 -3.24
N ARG A 29 -13.67 -7.73 -2.78
CA ARG A 29 -14.48 -8.94 -2.99
C ARG A 29 -14.72 -9.14 -4.49
N ASN A 30 -14.32 -10.27 -5.04
CA ASN A 30 -14.37 -10.60 -6.47
C ASN A 30 -13.37 -9.83 -7.36
N LEU A 31 -12.33 -9.24 -6.79
CA LEU A 31 -11.24 -8.65 -7.56
C LEU A 31 -10.16 -9.72 -7.81
N THR A 32 -10.03 -10.17 -9.06
CA THR A 32 -8.91 -11.00 -9.47
C THR A 32 -7.73 -10.10 -9.79
N VAL A 33 -6.69 -10.16 -8.97
CA VAL A 33 -5.47 -9.36 -9.14
C VAL A 33 -4.26 -10.27 -9.36
N PRO A 34 -3.24 -9.81 -10.11
CA PRO A 34 -2.03 -10.58 -10.41
C PRO A 34 -1.27 -11.05 -9.16
N VAL A 35 -1.19 -10.20 -8.14
CA VAL A 35 -0.48 -10.52 -6.90
C VAL A 35 -1.28 -10.09 -5.66
N PRO A 36 -1.10 -10.79 -4.50
CA PRO A 36 -1.71 -10.39 -3.23
C PRO A 36 -1.31 -9.00 -2.78
N LEU A 37 -2.13 -8.36 -1.93
CA LEU A 37 -1.95 -6.98 -1.48
C LEU A 37 -0.57 -6.72 -0.85
N ASN A 38 -0.04 -7.64 -0.05
CA ASN A 38 1.28 -7.48 0.57
C ASN A 38 2.43 -7.51 -0.45
N GLN A 39 2.32 -8.34 -1.50
CA GLN A 39 3.27 -8.34 -2.62
C GLN A 39 3.12 -7.06 -3.45
N PHE A 40 1.89 -6.64 -3.71
CA PHE A 40 1.61 -5.39 -4.41
C PHE A 40 2.19 -4.17 -3.67
N ALA A 41 1.99 -4.07 -2.35
CA ALA A 41 2.57 -3.01 -1.53
C ALA A 41 4.10 -3.01 -1.59
N THR A 42 4.73 -4.19 -1.57
CA THR A 42 6.19 -4.32 -1.72
C THR A 42 6.67 -3.84 -3.08
N LEU A 43 5.98 -4.21 -4.17
CA LEU A 43 6.31 -3.73 -5.52
C LEU A 43 6.12 -2.20 -5.65
N MET A 44 5.07 -1.63 -5.02
CA MET A 44 4.85 -0.18 -4.98
C MET A 44 5.99 0.54 -4.25
N THR A 45 6.43 0.03 -3.11
CA THR A 45 7.57 0.59 -2.36
C THR A 45 8.84 0.58 -3.22
N LEU A 46 9.13 -0.54 -3.89
CA LEU A 46 10.28 -0.65 -4.80
C LEU A 46 10.18 0.27 -6.03
N ARG A 47 8.97 0.60 -6.47
CA ARG A 47 8.78 1.60 -7.54
C ARG A 47 9.23 3.01 -7.08
N LEU A 48 8.90 3.38 -5.85
CA LEU A 48 9.23 4.69 -5.28
C LEU A 48 10.72 4.79 -4.94
N GLU A 49 11.23 3.79 -4.23
CA GLU A 49 12.61 3.76 -3.71
C GLU A 49 13.65 3.34 -4.77
N LYS A 50 13.21 2.81 -5.94
CA LYS A 50 14.03 2.18 -6.99
C LYS A 50 14.69 0.88 -6.54
N SER A 51 15.32 0.86 -5.37
CA SER A 51 15.87 -0.33 -4.72
C SER A 51 15.86 -0.15 -3.20
N ALA A 52 15.69 -1.24 -2.47
CA ALA A 52 15.73 -1.25 -1.01
C ALA A 52 16.17 -2.63 -0.48
N SER A 53 16.75 -2.66 0.72
CA SER A 53 17.00 -3.91 1.43
C SER A 53 15.71 -4.48 2.04
N ILE A 54 15.71 -5.77 2.38
CA ILE A 54 14.59 -6.42 3.08
C ILE A 54 14.24 -5.70 4.39
N THR A 55 15.27 -5.20 5.10
CA THR A 55 15.08 -4.48 6.36
C THR A 55 14.38 -3.14 6.15
N GLU A 56 14.82 -2.36 5.17
CA GLU A 56 14.21 -1.07 4.82
C GLU A 56 12.74 -1.24 4.37
N MET A 57 12.47 -2.22 3.52
CA MET A 57 11.09 -2.53 3.11
C MET A 57 10.21 -2.98 4.28
N GLY A 58 10.76 -3.81 5.19
CA GLY A 58 10.05 -4.24 6.39
C GLY A 58 9.69 -3.06 7.29
N GLN A 59 10.60 -2.12 7.46
CA GLN A 59 10.36 -0.88 8.22
C GLN A 59 9.30 0.01 7.54
N ALA A 60 9.42 0.22 6.23
CA ALA A 60 8.49 1.06 5.47
C ALA A 60 7.05 0.51 5.50
N LEU A 61 6.88 -0.80 5.47
CA LEU A 61 5.58 -1.47 5.45
C LEU A 61 5.12 -1.97 6.82
N LEU A 62 5.89 -1.71 7.88
CA LEU A 62 5.62 -2.18 9.25
C LEU A 62 5.42 -3.71 9.32
N ILE A 63 6.21 -4.44 8.56
CA ILE A 63 6.22 -5.89 8.48
C ILE A 63 7.53 -6.43 9.07
N SER A 64 7.47 -7.55 9.79
CA SER A 64 8.67 -8.18 10.35
C SER A 64 9.65 -8.57 9.24
N LYS A 65 10.95 -8.55 9.54
CA LYS A 65 12.02 -8.96 8.60
C LYS A 65 11.75 -10.35 8.02
N GLN A 66 11.28 -11.29 8.85
CA GLN A 66 10.97 -12.66 8.41
C GLN A 66 9.81 -12.68 7.41
N GLN A 67 8.73 -11.96 7.67
CA GLN A 67 7.60 -11.85 6.75
C GLN A 67 8.02 -11.18 5.44
N MET A 68 8.81 -10.09 5.51
CA MET A 68 9.32 -9.40 4.32
C MET A 68 10.24 -10.31 3.50
N SER A 69 11.12 -11.11 4.15
CA SER A 69 11.93 -12.11 3.44
C SER A 69 11.05 -13.08 2.65
N ASN A 70 10.03 -13.64 3.27
CA ASN A 70 9.10 -14.58 2.62
C ASN A 70 8.35 -13.93 1.42
N ILE A 71 7.98 -12.65 1.53
CA ILE A 71 7.36 -11.91 0.42
C ILE A 71 8.36 -11.75 -0.72
N CYS A 72 9.59 -11.30 -0.42
CA CYS A 72 10.65 -11.12 -1.40
C CYS A 72 11.01 -12.43 -2.11
N ASP A 73 11.08 -13.54 -1.38
CA ASP A 73 11.39 -14.86 -1.97
C ASP A 73 10.32 -15.28 -2.99
N LYS A 74 9.03 -15.05 -2.69
CA LYS A 74 7.94 -15.29 -3.64
C LYS A 74 8.04 -14.40 -4.88
N LEU A 75 8.36 -13.13 -4.70
CA LEU A 75 8.54 -12.18 -5.81
C LEU A 75 9.76 -12.53 -6.67
N LEU A 76 10.85 -13.01 -6.06
CA LEU A 76 12.04 -13.50 -6.76
C LEU A 76 11.73 -14.77 -7.57
N GLN A 77 11.03 -15.75 -6.98
CA GLN A 77 10.61 -16.96 -7.67
C GLN A 77 9.70 -16.65 -8.87
N ALA A 78 8.84 -15.64 -8.74
CA ALA A 78 7.98 -15.17 -9.81
C ALA A 78 8.71 -14.29 -10.86
N GLY A 79 10.00 -13.97 -10.67
CA GLY A 79 10.79 -13.11 -11.56
C GLY A 79 10.36 -11.63 -11.57
N LEU A 80 9.62 -11.19 -10.55
CA LEU A 80 9.09 -9.82 -10.47
C LEU A 80 10.08 -8.84 -9.85
N VAL A 81 11.03 -9.35 -9.08
CA VAL A 81 12.14 -8.58 -8.50
C VAL A 81 13.47 -9.31 -8.72
N THR A 82 14.56 -8.59 -8.56
CA THR A 82 15.92 -9.12 -8.64
C THR A 82 16.73 -8.68 -7.42
N LYS A 83 17.76 -9.45 -7.09
CA LYS A 83 18.74 -9.14 -6.02
C LYS A 83 20.02 -8.61 -6.64
N THR A 84 20.56 -7.55 -6.08
CA THR A 84 21.88 -7.02 -6.41
C THR A 84 22.64 -6.72 -5.13
N GLN A 85 23.97 -6.81 -5.16
CA GLN A 85 24.78 -6.31 -4.07
C GLN A 85 24.88 -4.79 -4.16
N ASP A 86 24.81 -4.13 -2.99
CA ASP A 86 25.05 -2.70 -2.90
C ASP A 86 26.52 -2.41 -3.28
N GLN A 87 26.74 -1.39 -4.10
CA GLN A 87 28.10 -1.04 -4.56
C GLN A 87 28.93 -0.34 -3.48
N GLU A 88 28.28 0.36 -2.54
CA GLU A 88 28.93 1.09 -1.46
C GLU A 88 29.16 0.17 -0.24
N ASP A 89 28.19 -0.69 0.10
CA ASP A 89 28.33 -1.70 1.15
C ASP A 89 27.99 -3.09 0.63
N ARG A 90 29.03 -3.84 0.27
CA ARG A 90 28.90 -5.22 -0.25
C ARG A 90 28.25 -6.22 0.72
N ARG A 91 28.04 -5.84 1.99
CA ARG A 91 27.29 -6.65 2.97
C ARG A 91 25.78 -6.51 2.80
N ARG A 92 25.34 -5.48 2.07
CA ARG A 92 23.92 -5.22 1.82
C ARG A 92 23.49 -5.83 0.50
N THR A 93 22.36 -6.49 0.55
CA THR A 93 21.64 -6.96 -0.63
C THR A 93 20.43 -6.05 -0.89
N LEU A 94 20.35 -5.51 -2.08
CA LEU A 94 19.25 -4.67 -2.53
C LEU A 94 18.31 -5.48 -3.42
N ILE A 95 17.04 -5.20 -3.28
CA ILE A 95 15.95 -5.72 -4.10
C ILE A 95 15.48 -4.59 -5.02
N SER A 96 15.24 -4.90 -6.29
CA SER A 96 14.70 -3.94 -7.25
C SER A 96 13.71 -4.61 -8.20
N LEU A 97 12.83 -3.81 -8.83
CA LEU A 97 11.86 -4.31 -9.80
C LEU A 97 12.53 -4.79 -11.08
N THR A 98 12.08 -5.91 -11.60
CA THR A 98 12.32 -6.30 -12.99
C THR A 98 11.34 -5.60 -13.95
N ALA A 99 11.55 -5.71 -15.27
CA ALA A 99 10.57 -5.27 -16.27
C ALA A 99 9.21 -6.00 -16.09
N ALA A 100 9.24 -7.30 -15.77
CA ALA A 100 8.04 -8.09 -15.46
C ALA A 100 7.34 -7.58 -14.19
N GLY A 101 8.10 -7.25 -13.14
CA GLY A 101 7.54 -6.67 -11.91
C GLY A 101 6.87 -5.32 -12.14
N LYS A 102 7.47 -4.46 -12.94
CA LYS A 102 6.85 -3.17 -13.34
C LYS A 102 5.55 -3.39 -14.10
N LYS A 103 5.54 -4.32 -15.05
CA LYS A 103 4.35 -4.64 -15.82
C LYS A 103 3.21 -5.17 -14.94
N VAL A 104 3.49 -6.13 -14.06
CA VAL A 104 2.49 -6.67 -13.12
C VAL A 104 1.91 -5.58 -12.23
N LEU A 105 2.75 -4.66 -11.75
CA LEU A 105 2.33 -3.52 -10.95
C LEU A 105 1.39 -2.58 -11.72
N ASP A 106 1.72 -2.28 -12.98
CA ASP A 106 0.89 -1.44 -13.86
C ASP A 106 -0.46 -2.10 -14.18
N ASP A 107 -0.43 -3.39 -14.51
CA ASP A 107 -1.64 -4.17 -14.80
C ASP A 107 -2.58 -4.19 -13.57
N GLN A 108 -2.04 -4.41 -12.37
CA GLN A 108 -2.84 -4.43 -11.14
C GLN A 108 -3.40 -3.05 -10.80
N ASN A 109 -2.62 -1.99 -10.96
CA ASN A 109 -3.10 -0.61 -10.79
C ASN A 109 -4.26 -0.32 -11.74
N GLU A 110 -4.14 -0.75 -13.01
CA GLU A 110 -5.20 -0.53 -14.00
C GLU A 110 -6.48 -1.30 -13.66
N ILE A 111 -6.37 -2.56 -13.22
CA ILE A 111 -7.53 -3.36 -12.79
C ILE A 111 -8.27 -2.66 -11.64
N ILE A 112 -7.54 -2.20 -10.62
CA ILE A 112 -8.10 -1.49 -9.46
C ILE A 112 -8.75 -0.19 -9.91
N ARG A 113 -8.05 0.60 -10.73
CA ARG A 113 -8.53 1.88 -11.25
C ARG A 113 -9.80 1.73 -12.05
N GLN A 114 -9.86 0.79 -12.98
CA GLN A 114 -11.04 0.54 -13.81
C GLN A 114 -12.26 0.10 -12.99
N LYS A 115 -12.03 -0.69 -11.95
CA LYS A 115 -13.11 -1.06 -11.03
C LYS A 115 -13.63 0.16 -10.27
N PHE A 116 -12.73 1.00 -9.78
CA PHE A 116 -13.09 2.22 -9.06
C PHE A 116 -13.84 3.21 -9.95
N LEU A 117 -13.35 3.47 -11.16
CA LEU A 117 -14.00 4.37 -12.13
C LEU A 117 -15.44 3.93 -12.45
N ARG A 118 -15.67 2.63 -12.62
CA ARG A 118 -17.05 2.12 -12.82
C ARG A 118 -17.95 2.40 -11.62
N SER A 119 -17.42 2.37 -10.42
CA SER A 119 -18.20 2.69 -9.21
C SER A 119 -18.55 4.17 -9.10
N LEU A 120 -17.76 5.07 -9.70
CA LEU A 120 -18.04 6.51 -9.71
C LEU A 120 -19.26 6.88 -10.57
N ASN A 121 -19.66 6.04 -11.52
CA ASN A 121 -20.82 6.31 -12.39
C ASN A 121 -22.15 6.44 -11.61
N GLY A 122 -22.21 6.00 -10.35
CA GLY A 122 -23.37 6.15 -9.47
C GLY A 122 -23.39 7.48 -8.69
N LEU A 123 -22.37 8.33 -8.84
CA LEU A 123 -22.22 9.60 -8.12
C LEU A 123 -22.40 10.78 -9.07
N SER A 124 -23.02 11.87 -8.58
CA SER A 124 -23.04 13.15 -9.29
C SER A 124 -21.63 13.76 -9.38
N THR A 125 -21.45 14.78 -10.21
CA THR A 125 -20.16 15.48 -10.31
C THR A 125 -19.76 16.13 -8.99
N GLU A 126 -20.71 16.69 -8.28
CA GLU A 126 -20.50 17.30 -6.96
C GLU A 126 -20.07 16.24 -5.94
N GLU A 127 -20.73 15.09 -5.88
CA GLU A 127 -20.37 13.97 -5.01
C GLU A 127 -18.98 13.41 -5.34
N GLN A 128 -18.59 13.40 -6.61
CA GLN A 128 -17.23 12.97 -7.02
C GLN A 128 -16.15 13.94 -6.51
N GLU A 129 -16.39 15.25 -6.56
CA GLU A 129 -15.46 16.25 -6.00
C GLU A 129 -15.38 16.13 -4.47
N GLU A 130 -16.50 15.96 -3.78
CA GLU A 130 -16.52 15.74 -2.33
C GLU A 130 -15.76 14.46 -1.94
N LEU A 131 -15.95 13.38 -2.69
CA LEU A 131 -15.24 12.12 -2.48
C LEU A 131 -13.73 12.29 -2.69
N LYS A 132 -13.32 13.00 -3.75
CA LYS A 132 -11.91 13.30 -4.01
C LYS A 132 -11.28 14.03 -2.82
N ASP A 133 -11.91 15.09 -2.33
CA ASP A 133 -11.40 15.87 -1.21
C ASP A 133 -11.37 15.05 0.09
N SER A 134 -12.37 14.21 0.31
CA SER A 134 -12.42 13.30 1.45
C SER A 134 -11.26 12.28 1.44
N ILE A 135 -10.93 11.70 0.28
CA ILE A 135 -9.83 10.77 0.12
C ILE A 135 -8.48 11.48 0.36
N VAL A 136 -8.29 12.67 -0.20
CA VAL A 136 -7.07 13.47 -0.01
C VAL A 136 -6.86 13.79 1.46
N ASN A 137 -7.91 14.23 2.15
CA ASN A 137 -7.88 14.53 3.59
C ASN A 137 -7.58 13.27 4.41
N LEU A 138 -8.23 12.14 4.12
CA LEU A 138 -7.98 10.87 4.80
C LEU A 138 -6.50 10.45 4.64
N ASN A 139 -5.97 10.50 3.43
CA ASN A 139 -4.57 10.16 3.16
C ASN A 139 -3.61 11.05 3.96
N HIS A 140 -3.85 12.37 3.98
CA HIS A 140 -3.05 13.30 4.78
C HIS A 140 -3.02 12.92 6.28
N TYR A 141 -4.17 12.58 6.86
CA TYR A 141 -4.23 12.17 8.27
C TYR A 141 -3.59 10.82 8.53
N ILE A 142 -3.73 9.85 7.63
CA ILE A 142 -3.06 8.54 7.74
C ILE A 142 -1.53 8.73 7.72
N GLU A 143 -0.98 9.53 6.81
CA GLU A 143 0.45 9.84 6.74
C GLU A 143 0.93 10.54 8.02
N LYS A 144 0.18 11.51 8.52
CA LYS A 144 0.50 12.20 9.78
C LYS A 144 0.50 11.26 10.99
N MET A 145 -0.42 10.29 11.04
CA MET A 145 -0.48 9.28 12.11
C MET A 145 0.71 8.33 12.06
N SER A 146 1.15 7.92 10.86
CA SER A 146 2.30 7.02 10.68
C SER A 146 3.65 7.72 10.95
N SER A 147 3.72 9.04 10.82
CA SER A 147 4.93 9.84 11.11
C SER A 147 5.10 10.14 12.60
N ALA A 148 4.10 9.84 13.44
CA ALA A 148 4.20 10.04 14.88
C ALA A 148 5.15 8.97 15.49
N PRO A 149 6.15 9.34 16.32
CA PRO A 149 7.04 8.37 16.95
C PRO A 149 6.21 7.41 17.79
N THR A 150 6.29 6.14 17.45
CA THR A 150 5.74 5.05 18.28
C THR A 150 6.54 5.03 19.60
N LYS A 151 5.86 5.35 20.72
CA LYS A 151 6.45 5.22 22.06
C LYS A 151 6.57 3.77 22.46
#